data_c052d1e3577dbb349f0af9576942c6a0
#
_entry.id   c052d1e3577dbb349f0af9576942c6a0
#
_cell.length_a   1.000
_cell.length_b   1.000
_cell.length_c   1.000
_cell.angle_alpha   90.00
_cell.angle_beta   90.00
_cell.angle_gamma   90.00
#
_symmetry.space_group_name_H-M   'P 1'
#
loop_
_entity.id
_entity.type
_entity.pdbx_description
1 polymer ?
#
loop_
_entity_poly.entity_id
_entity_poly.type
_entity_poly.pdbx_seq_one_letter_code
_entity_poly.pdbx_strand_id
1 'polypeptide(L)'
;MTNSRTNLINLWRGISLAAIATGLTVASATMASAGSCPAGQTGIDVTKPGPMEPKGVTDTVLASTDLAKEMVGLEDHLFRLRRLEIQPGGIVPWHSHGDRPAMIYVVTGDVEEFASNCAVPIVHKAGDVAPETHETSHWWKNTGKKTAVLISVDILHDQKDMNM
;
A
#
# COMPACT_ATOMS: atom_id res chain seq x y z
N MET A 1 -39.49 44.27 -80.96
CA MET A 1 -39.71 44.91 -79.66
C MET A 1 -40.23 43.86 -78.72
N THR A 2 -39.40 43.10 -78.05
CA THR A 2 -39.83 42.14 -77.03
C THR A 2 -38.76 42.03 -75.94
N ASN A 3 -39.12 42.48 -74.78
CA ASN A 3 -38.28 42.58 -73.60
C ASN A 3 -38.32 41.21 -72.88
N SER A 4 -37.21 40.52 -72.78
CA SER A 4 -37.09 39.29 -72.01
C SER A 4 -36.40 39.64 -70.67
N ARG A 5 -37.12 39.49 -69.58
CA ARG A 5 -36.55 39.60 -68.21
C ARG A 5 -36.14 38.22 -67.73
N THR A 6 -34.85 38.06 -67.51
CA THR A 6 -34.30 36.85 -66.91
C THR A 6 -34.38 36.97 -65.39
N ASN A 7 -35.11 36.04 -64.77
CA ASN A 7 -35.17 35.87 -63.32
C ASN A 7 -33.98 35.07 -62.84
N LEU A 8 -33.09 35.68 -62.04
CA LEU A 8 -32.03 35.03 -61.30
C LEU A 8 -32.58 34.47 -60.00
N ILE A 9 -32.65 33.16 -59.92
CA ILE A 9 -33.00 32.44 -58.68
C ILE A 9 -31.72 32.29 -57.88
N ASN A 10 -31.64 32.95 -56.74
CA ASN A 10 -30.53 32.79 -55.77
C ASN A 10 -30.72 31.49 -54.97
N LEU A 11 -29.92 30.47 -55.29
CA LEU A 11 -29.80 29.25 -54.49
C LEU A 11 -28.85 29.53 -53.30
N TRP A 12 -29.42 29.79 -52.15
CA TRP A 12 -28.67 29.79 -50.91
C TRP A 12 -28.53 28.32 -50.43
N ARG A 13 -27.34 27.74 -50.58
CA ARG A 13 -26.96 26.47 -49.98
C ARG A 13 -26.56 26.75 -48.54
N GLY A 14 -27.44 26.42 -47.60
CA GLY A 14 -27.13 26.41 -46.17
C GLY A 14 -26.07 25.34 -45.87
N ILE A 15 -24.91 25.74 -45.43
CA ILE A 15 -23.87 24.87 -44.87
C ILE A 15 -24.20 24.70 -43.38
N SER A 16 -24.75 23.55 -42.99
CA SER A 16 -24.92 23.20 -41.58
C SER A 16 -23.58 22.72 -41.04
N LEU A 17 -22.91 23.53 -40.22
CA LEU A 17 -21.77 23.12 -39.43
C LEU A 17 -22.30 22.25 -38.27
N ALA A 18 -22.12 20.94 -38.38
CA ALA A 18 -22.30 20.03 -37.27
C ALA A 18 -21.04 20.16 -36.34
N ALA A 19 -21.20 20.80 -35.21
CA ALA A 19 -20.18 20.83 -34.18
C ALA A 19 -20.12 19.46 -33.49
N ILE A 20 -19.10 18.66 -33.81
CA ILE A 20 -18.79 17.42 -33.07
C ILE A 20 -18.08 17.84 -31.78
N ALA A 21 -18.82 17.89 -30.67
CA ALA A 21 -18.25 18.03 -29.34
C ALA A 21 -17.62 16.68 -28.92
N THR A 22 -16.33 16.52 -29.18
CA THR A 22 -15.55 15.40 -28.61
C THR A 22 -15.34 15.67 -27.13
N GLY A 23 -16.20 15.07 -26.30
CA GLY A 23 -16.04 15.04 -24.85
C GLY A 23 -14.78 14.28 -24.48
N LEU A 24 -13.74 15.00 -24.06
CA LEU A 24 -12.52 14.42 -23.50
C LEU A 24 -12.87 13.91 -22.08
N THR A 25 -13.21 12.64 -21.93
CA THR A 25 -13.32 12.00 -20.62
C THR A 25 -11.93 11.83 -20.05
N VAL A 26 -11.52 12.74 -19.17
CA VAL A 26 -10.32 12.57 -18.35
C VAL A 26 -10.63 11.44 -17.36
N ALA A 27 -10.21 10.23 -17.67
CA ALA A 27 -10.16 9.13 -16.70
C ALA A 27 -9.14 9.54 -15.63
N SER A 28 -9.63 9.98 -14.47
CA SER A 28 -8.78 10.17 -13.30
C SER A 28 -8.26 8.80 -12.88
N ALA A 29 -7.05 8.45 -13.30
CA ALA A 29 -6.33 7.33 -12.74
C ALA A 29 -6.05 7.67 -11.28
N THR A 30 -6.83 7.10 -10.36
CA THR A 30 -6.46 7.08 -8.95
C THR A 30 -5.16 6.31 -8.87
N MET A 31 -4.07 7.02 -8.59
CA MET A 31 -2.81 6.37 -8.23
C MET A 31 -3.12 5.54 -6.98
N ALA A 32 -3.21 4.22 -7.13
CA ALA A 32 -3.15 3.33 -5.98
C ALA A 32 -1.78 3.61 -5.34
N SER A 33 -1.77 4.18 -4.14
CA SER A 33 -0.54 4.32 -3.36
C SER A 33 -0.11 2.90 -3.03
N ALA A 34 0.94 2.42 -3.69
CA ALA A 34 1.52 1.12 -3.39
C ALA A 34 1.92 1.14 -1.91
N GLY A 35 1.57 0.08 -1.17
CA GLY A 35 1.87 -0.02 0.26
C GLY A 35 0.90 0.68 1.21
N SER A 36 -0.31 1.08 0.77
CA SER A 36 -1.34 1.65 1.66
C SER A 36 -2.71 1.05 1.40
N CYS A 37 -3.57 1.07 2.41
CA CYS A 37 -4.96 0.68 2.25
C CYS A 37 -5.66 1.56 1.21
N PRO A 38 -6.32 0.98 0.19
CA PRO A 38 -7.02 1.76 -0.82
C PRO A 38 -8.10 2.66 -0.23
N ALA A 39 -8.33 3.82 -0.87
CA ALA A 39 -9.35 4.77 -0.43
C ALA A 39 -10.73 4.11 -0.34
N GLY A 40 -11.43 4.34 0.77
CA GLY A 40 -12.75 3.76 1.05
C GLY A 40 -12.74 2.31 1.54
N GLN A 41 -11.55 1.71 1.75
CA GLN A 41 -11.41 0.36 2.32
C GLN A 41 -10.92 0.37 3.79
N THR A 42 -10.69 1.54 4.34
CA THR A 42 -10.29 1.70 5.75
C THR A 42 -11.47 1.54 6.70
N GLY A 43 -11.22 0.95 7.87
CA GLY A 43 -12.22 0.78 8.94
C GLY A 43 -11.57 0.29 10.23
N ILE A 44 -12.37 0.08 11.27
CA ILE A 44 -11.90 -0.47 12.55
C ILE A 44 -12.24 -1.96 12.56
N ASP A 45 -11.25 -2.83 12.78
CA ASP A 45 -11.40 -4.29 12.86
C ASP A 45 -12.16 -4.94 11.69
N VAL A 46 -11.97 -4.38 10.49
CA VAL A 46 -12.63 -4.86 9.27
C VAL A 46 -12.00 -6.16 8.75
N THR A 47 -10.72 -6.40 9.04
CA THR A 47 -10.05 -7.68 8.78
C THR A 47 -9.86 -8.44 10.09
N LYS A 48 -10.22 -9.73 10.09
CA LYS A 48 -10.12 -10.60 11.26
C LYS A 48 -8.74 -11.24 11.39
N PRO A 49 -8.35 -11.67 12.61
CA PRO A 49 -7.11 -12.39 12.83
C PRO A 49 -6.91 -13.52 11.83
N GLY A 50 -5.70 -13.61 11.30
CA GLY A 50 -5.26 -14.62 10.35
C GLY A 50 -4.45 -15.73 11.03
N PRO A 51 -3.50 -16.37 10.29
CA PRO A 51 -2.63 -17.41 10.84
C PRO A 51 -1.84 -16.90 12.05
N MET A 52 -1.79 -17.71 13.11
CA MET A 52 -1.09 -17.38 14.36
C MET A 52 0.34 -17.96 14.40
N GLU A 53 0.69 -18.83 13.45
CA GLU A 53 1.99 -19.49 13.40
C GLU A 53 2.79 -19.03 12.19
N PRO A 54 4.11 -18.77 12.35
CA PRO A 54 4.98 -18.39 11.24
C PRO A 54 5.19 -19.59 10.32
N LYS A 55 5.36 -19.30 9.03
CA LYS A 55 5.65 -20.33 8.02
C LYS A 55 6.65 -19.81 7.02
N GLY A 56 7.78 -20.49 6.85
CA GLY A 56 8.77 -20.14 5.85
C GLY A 56 9.30 -18.70 5.98
N VAL A 57 9.44 -18.23 7.20
CA VAL A 57 9.97 -16.91 7.56
C VAL A 57 11.22 -17.08 8.41
N THR A 58 12.22 -16.29 8.10
CA THR A 58 13.39 -16.07 8.96
C THR A 58 13.42 -14.60 9.35
N ASP A 59 13.49 -14.31 10.65
CA ASP A 59 13.63 -12.97 11.20
C ASP A 59 14.95 -12.87 11.95
N THR A 60 15.79 -11.93 11.56
CA THR A 60 17.14 -11.76 12.11
C THR A 60 17.33 -10.33 12.60
N VAL A 61 17.63 -10.15 13.87
CA VAL A 61 18.07 -8.85 14.40
C VAL A 61 19.48 -8.56 13.88
N LEU A 62 19.61 -7.51 13.09
CA LEU A 62 20.90 -7.07 12.53
C LEU A 62 21.64 -6.14 13.48
N ALA A 63 20.90 -5.27 14.18
CA ALA A 63 21.42 -4.34 15.16
C ALA A 63 20.31 -3.95 16.14
N SER A 64 20.72 -3.55 17.36
CA SER A 64 19.81 -2.96 18.34
C SER A 64 20.56 -1.95 19.22
N THR A 65 19.81 -0.95 19.69
CA THR A 65 20.29 0.08 20.62
C THR A 65 19.35 0.13 21.82
N ASP A 66 19.91 0.07 23.02
CA ASP A 66 19.19 0.21 24.29
C ASP A 66 18.86 1.69 24.51
N LEU A 67 17.60 2.06 24.40
CA LEU A 67 17.17 3.46 24.46
C LEU A 67 17.25 4.06 25.88
N ALA A 68 17.34 3.24 26.93
CA ALA A 68 17.59 3.72 28.27
C ALA A 68 18.99 4.36 28.41
N LYS A 69 19.95 3.96 27.56
CA LYS A 69 21.34 4.47 27.57
C LYS A 69 21.54 5.67 26.63
N GLU A 70 20.51 6.02 25.88
CA GLU A 70 20.54 7.13 24.94
C GLU A 70 19.92 8.40 25.55
N MET A 71 20.15 9.56 24.93
CA MET A 71 19.59 10.83 25.40
C MET A 71 18.05 10.84 25.46
N VAL A 72 17.39 9.98 24.69
CA VAL A 72 15.92 9.82 24.71
C VAL A 72 15.43 9.19 26.01
N GLY A 73 16.26 8.38 26.68
CA GLY A 73 16.01 7.86 28.03
C GLY A 73 14.76 6.99 28.17
N LEU A 74 14.39 6.21 27.16
CA LEU A 74 13.24 5.31 27.23
C LEU A 74 13.65 3.99 27.89
N GLU A 75 13.25 3.80 29.14
CA GLU A 75 13.50 2.56 29.88
C GLU A 75 12.79 1.37 29.20
N ASP A 76 13.40 0.18 29.27
CA ASP A 76 12.88 -1.09 28.74
C ASP A 76 12.57 -1.10 27.23
N HIS A 77 13.16 -0.17 26.46
CA HIS A 77 12.96 -0.09 25.04
C HIS A 77 14.24 -0.37 24.23
N LEU A 78 14.11 -1.17 23.19
CA LEU A 78 15.16 -1.42 22.18
C LEU A 78 14.75 -0.83 20.83
N PHE A 79 15.60 0.00 20.26
CA PHE A 79 15.53 0.37 18.85
C PHE A 79 16.22 -0.69 18.03
N ARG A 80 15.50 -1.41 17.14
CA ARG A 80 16.01 -2.56 16.42
C ARG A 80 15.95 -2.36 14.92
N LEU A 81 16.95 -2.93 14.24
CA LEU A 81 16.96 -3.16 12.80
C LEU A 81 16.93 -4.67 12.57
N ARG A 82 15.90 -5.14 11.85
CA ARG A 82 15.70 -6.56 11.56
C ARG A 82 15.61 -6.81 10.07
N ARG A 83 16.02 -8.00 9.64
CA ARG A 83 15.85 -8.50 8.30
C ARG A 83 14.94 -9.71 8.33
N LEU A 84 13.84 -9.64 7.59
CA LEU A 84 12.92 -10.73 7.38
C LEU A 84 13.10 -11.30 5.98
N GLU A 85 13.16 -12.63 5.88
CA GLU A 85 13.15 -13.36 4.62
C GLU A 85 11.93 -14.26 4.59
N ILE A 86 11.01 -14.01 3.64
CA ILE A 86 9.72 -14.71 3.55
C ILE A 86 9.75 -15.54 2.28
N GLN A 87 9.78 -16.86 2.41
CA GLN A 87 9.76 -17.80 1.29
C GLN A 87 8.44 -17.69 0.49
N PRO A 88 8.38 -18.13 -0.78
CA PRO A 88 7.12 -18.23 -1.51
C PRO A 88 6.06 -19.00 -0.70
N GLY A 89 4.89 -18.39 -0.50
CA GLY A 89 3.83 -18.90 0.36
C GLY A 89 4.11 -18.81 1.86
N GLY A 90 5.21 -18.16 2.25
CA GLY A 90 5.57 -17.89 3.65
C GLY A 90 4.63 -16.87 4.30
N ILE A 91 4.52 -16.95 5.62
CA ILE A 91 3.55 -16.20 6.43
C ILE A 91 4.26 -15.62 7.64
N VAL A 92 4.21 -14.30 7.82
CA VAL A 92 4.43 -13.62 9.09
C VAL A 92 3.11 -13.68 9.85
N PRO A 93 3.05 -14.27 11.07
CA PRO A 93 1.79 -14.52 11.75
C PRO A 93 1.09 -13.23 12.18
N TRP A 94 -0.18 -13.38 12.56
CA TRP A 94 -0.96 -12.27 13.13
C TRP A 94 -0.30 -11.75 14.41
N HIS A 95 -0.03 -10.44 14.45
CA HIS A 95 0.53 -9.75 15.61
C HIS A 95 0.04 -8.30 15.66
N SER A 96 0.26 -7.64 16.79
CA SER A 96 -0.12 -6.25 17.04
C SER A 96 1.09 -5.33 17.10
N HIS A 97 0.88 -4.08 16.69
CA HIS A 97 1.84 -2.99 16.87
C HIS A 97 1.41 -2.01 17.98
N GLY A 98 0.56 -2.45 18.92
CA GLY A 98 0.01 -1.63 20.00
C GLY A 98 1.06 -0.83 20.77
N ASP A 99 2.15 -1.47 21.17
CA ASP A 99 3.28 -0.87 21.91
C ASP A 99 4.62 -0.96 21.17
N ARG A 100 4.60 -1.44 19.91
CA ARG A 100 5.78 -1.67 19.09
C ARG A 100 5.65 -0.99 17.71
N PRO A 101 5.75 0.35 17.64
CA PRO A 101 5.74 1.03 16.36
C PRO A 101 6.90 0.56 15.48
N ALA A 102 6.62 0.40 14.18
CA ALA A 102 7.60 -0.08 13.22
C ALA A 102 7.48 0.63 11.87
N MET A 103 8.53 0.52 11.08
CA MET A 103 8.53 0.83 9.65
C MET A 103 9.10 -0.37 8.90
N ILE A 104 8.37 -0.83 7.92
CA ILE A 104 8.76 -1.96 7.08
C ILE A 104 9.12 -1.43 5.70
N TYR A 105 10.36 -1.71 5.26
CA TYR A 105 10.80 -1.42 3.89
C TYR A 105 10.93 -2.72 3.10
N VAL A 106 10.26 -2.82 1.97
CA VAL A 106 10.37 -3.97 1.07
C VAL A 106 11.61 -3.82 0.19
N VAL A 107 12.62 -4.65 0.42
CA VAL A 107 13.87 -4.65 -0.37
C VAL A 107 13.68 -5.37 -1.69
N THR A 108 13.07 -6.55 -1.66
CA THR A 108 12.80 -7.38 -2.86
C THR A 108 11.53 -8.20 -2.68
N GLY A 109 10.92 -8.55 -3.81
CA GLY A 109 9.73 -9.39 -3.85
C GLY A 109 8.44 -8.59 -3.68
N ASP A 110 7.32 -9.33 -3.65
CA ASP A 110 5.98 -8.81 -3.45
C ASP A 110 5.36 -9.54 -2.25
N VAL A 111 4.72 -8.80 -1.37
CA VAL A 111 4.03 -9.34 -0.20
C VAL A 111 2.65 -8.70 -0.05
N GLU A 112 1.72 -9.44 0.50
CA GLU A 112 0.40 -8.96 0.87
C GLU A 112 0.31 -8.83 2.39
N GLU A 113 -0.13 -7.68 2.84
CA GLU A 113 -0.47 -7.39 4.23
C GLU A 113 -1.98 -7.48 4.40
N PHE A 114 -2.42 -8.12 5.47
CA PHE A 114 -3.81 -8.24 5.90
C PHE A 114 -3.96 -7.51 7.23
N ALA A 115 -4.21 -6.20 7.15
CA ALA A 115 -4.27 -5.32 8.30
C ALA A 115 -5.69 -5.20 8.87
N SER A 116 -5.82 -5.12 10.20
CA SER A 116 -7.10 -4.99 10.91
C SER A 116 -7.91 -3.78 10.47
N ASN A 117 -7.24 -2.73 10.03
CA ASN A 117 -7.82 -1.46 9.62
C ASN A 117 -8.07 -1.33 8.11
N CYS A 118 -7.87 -2.41 7.31
CA CYS A 118 -8.10 -2.42 5.87
C CYS A 118 -8.95 -3.63 5.46
N ALA A 119 -10.04 -3.39 4.73
CA ALA A 119 -10.99 -4.43 4.33
C ALA A 119 -10.49 -5.35 3.21
N VAL A 120 -9.39 -4.99 2.56
CA VAL A 120 -8.77 -5.74 1.46
C VAL A 120 -7.27 -5.90 1.72
N PRO A 121 -6.62 -6.94 1.17
CA PRO A 121 -5.16 -7.06 1.26
C PRO A 121 -4.46 -5.84 0.65
N ILE A 122 -3.41 -5.37 1.31
CA ILE A 122 -2.54 -4.30 0.84
C ILE A 122 -1.34 -4.96 0.17
N VAL A 123 -1.11 -4.64 -1.10
CA VAL A 123 0.05 -5.17 -1.85
C VAL A 123 1.23 -4.24 -1.66
N HIS A 124 2.34 -4.79 -1.17
CA HIS A 124 3.62 -4.09 -1.06
C HIS A 124 4.62 -4.68 -2.04
N LYS A 125 5.37 -3.82 -2.72
CA LYS A 125 6.39 -4.16 -3.71
C LYS A 125 7.75 -3.63 -3.30
N ALA A 126 8.79 -4.10 -3.93
CA ALA A 126 10.13 -3.56 -3.71
C ALA A 126 10.16 -2.03 -3.85
N GLY A 127 10.67 -1.35 -2.83
CA GLY A 127 10.69 0.10 -2.69
C GLY A 127 9.57 0.69 -1.83
N ASP A 128 8.53 -0.07 -1.50
CA ASP A 128 7.43 0.41 -0.65
C ASP A 128 7.83 0.43 0.83
N VAL A 129 7.19 1.34 1.56
CA VAL A 129 7.32 1.46 3.03
C VAL A 129 5.93 1.33 3.64
N ALA A 130 5.79 0.45 4.64
CA ALA A 130 4.60 0.34 5.48
C ALA A 130 4.91 0.87 6.89
N PRO A 131 4.31 1.99 7.32
CA PRO A 131 4.32 2.42 8.71
C PRO A 131 3.34 1.56 9.53
N GLU A 132 3.83 0.99 10.63
CA GLU A 132 3.04 0.19 11.55
C GLU A 132 2.84 0.96 12.85
N THR A 133 1.60 1.24 13.18
CA THR A 133 1.22 2.09 14.32
C THR A 133 0.41 1.30 15.35
N HIS A 134 0.19 1.90 16.52
CA HIS A 134 -0.54 1.30 17.64
C HIS A 134 -1.97 0.82 17.31
N GLU A 135 -2.55 1.28 16.21
CA GLU A 135 -3.89 0.88 15.77
C GLU A 135 -3.86 -0.32 14.82
N THR A 136 -2.66 -0.82 14.48
CA THR A 136 -2.50 -1.90 13.49
C THR A 136 -2.25 -3.24 14.18
N SER A 137 -3.09 -4.22 13.84
CA SER A 137 -2.78 -5.66 13.98
C SER A 137 -2.87 -6.28 12.61
N HIS A 138 -1.94 -7.15 12.26
CA HIS A 138 -1.86 -7.68 10.91
C HIS A 138 -1.11 -9.00 10.81
N TRP A 139 -1.12 -9.58 9.62
CA TRP A 139 -0.26 -10.66 9.19
C TRP A 139 0.15 -10.44 7.74
N TRP A 140 1.27 -11.06 7.32
CA TRP A 140 1.79 -10.89 5.97
C TRP A 140 1.96 -12.23 5.26
N LYS A 141 1.84 -12.22 3.93
CA LYS A 141 2.05 -13.39 3.08
C LYS A 141 2.87 -13.04 1.87
N ASN A 142 3.88 -13.83 1.57
CA ASN A 142 4.54 -13.78 0.28
C ASN A 142 3.71 -14.54 -0.74
N THR A 143 3.03 -13.82 -1.63
CA THR A 143 2.23 -14.38 -2.73
C THR A 143 3.04 -14.49 -4.02
N GLY A 144 4.27 -14.02 -4.03
CA GLY A 144 5.21 -14.09 -5.14
C GLY A 144 5.85 -15.48 -5.30
N LYS A 145 6.69 -15.60 -6.33
CA LYS A 145 7.40 -16.84 -6.67
C LYS A 145 8.86 -16.86 -6.18
N LYS A 146 9.34 -15.77 -5.60
CA LYS A 146 10.69 -15.62 -5.07
C LYS A 146 10.61 -15.22 -3.60
N THR A 147 11.68 -15.47 -2.85
CA THR A 147 11.82 -14.97 -1.48
C THR A 147 11.68 -13.45 -1.46
N ALA A 148 10.77 -12.96 -0.63
CA ALA A 148 10.68 -11.54 -0.33
C ALA A 148 11.64 -11.22 0.83
N VAL A 149 12.28 -10.05 0.74
CA VAL A 149 13.18 -9.54 1.76
C VAL A 149 12.66 -8.21 2.25
N LEU A 150 12.44 -8.11 3.55
CA LEU A 150 11.99 -6.91 4.23
C LEU A 150 13.06 -6.44 5.23
N ILE A 151 13.16 -5.14 5.41
CA ILE A 151 13.86 -4.53 6.54
C ILE A 151 12.79 -3.93 7.45
N SER A 152 12.81 -4.32 8.70
CA SER A 152 11.95 -3.78 9.76
C SER A 152 12.78 -2.97 10.74
N VAL A 153 12.37 -1.73 10.97
CA VAL A 153 12.88 -0.89 12.05
C VAL A 153 11.77 -0.74 13.07
N ASP A 154 12.01 -1.11 14.31
CA ASP A 154 11.00 -1.04 15.36
C ASP A 154 11.56 -0.53 16.70
N ILE A 155 10.66 -0.09 17.55
CA ILE A 155 10.93 0.18 18.97
C ILE A 155 10.23 -0.93 19.76
N LEU A 156 11.02 -1.92 20.19
CA LEU A 156 10.51 -3.01 21.02
C LEU A 156 10.40 -2.56 22.46
N HIS A 157 9.22 -2.68 23.04
CA HIS A 157 8.98 -2.58 24.48
C HIS A 157 8.86 -3.98 25.05
N ASP A 158 9.53 -4.25 26.15
CA ASP A 158 9.63 -5.55 26.79
C ASP A 158 10.25 -6.66 25.92
N GLN A 159 11.48 -7.05 26.26
CA GLN A 159 12.23 -8.12 25.57
C GLN A 159 11.55 -9.51 25.64
N LYS A 160 10.49 -9.65 26.41
CA LYS A 160 9.68 -10.87 26.47
C LYS A 160 8.64 -10.99 25.35
N ASP A 161 8.32 -9.90 24.67
CA ASP A 161 7.50 -9.93 23.47
C ASP A 161 8.32 -10.45 22.29
N MET A 162 8.41 -11.78 22.21
CA MET A 162 9.10 -12.49 21.12
C MET A 162 8.22 -12.62 19.87
N ASN A 163 7.03 -12.04 19.88
CA ASN A 163 6.17 -12.04 18.70
C ASN A 163 6.74 -11.13 17.62
N MET A 164 6.88 -11.71 16.43
CA MET A 164 7.38 -11.02 15.23
C MET A 164 6.48 -9.88 14.83
#